data_f965815134c750c5036e84328eff147c
#
_entry.id   f965815134c750c5036e84328eff147c
#
_cell.length_a   1.000
_cell.length_b   1.000
_cell.length_c   1.000
_cell.angle_alpha   90.00
_cell.angle_beta   90.00
_cell.angle_gamma   90.00
#
_symmetry.space_group_name_H-M   'P 1'
#
loop_
_entity.id
_entity.type
_entity.pdbx_description
1 polymer ?
#
loop_
_entity_poly.entity_id
_entity_poly.type
_entity_poly.pdbx_seq_one_letter_code
_entity_poly.pdbx_strand_id
1 'polypeptide(L)'
;MNTVAVIGASRDRSKFGNKAVRAFLQKGYTVYPVNPTESEVEGLKAYESILDVPGRPRLVSAYVRPERLLKLLPHIAARGCDELWLNPGTASTDVLREAEQLGLKPVELCSILAVGMSPAEL
;
A
#
# COMPACT_ATOMS: atom_id res chain seq x y z
N MET A 1 3.62 -16.41 1.54
CA MET A 1 2.57 -15.86 2.40
C MET A 1 2.01 -14.60 1.79
N ASN A 2 0.71 -14.41 1.92
CA ASN A 2 0.05 -13.23 1.37
C ASN A 2 0.08 -12.09 2.40
N THR A 3 1.15 -11.31 2.36
CA THR A 3 1.32 -10.13 3.21
C THR A 3 1.29 -8.88 2.36
N VAL A 4 0.66 -7.83 2.87
CA VAL A 4 0.57 -6.55 2.17
C VAL A 4 0.69 -5.39 3.15
N ALA A 5 1.51 -4.41 2.80
CA ALA A 5 1.54 -3.13 3.48
C ALA A 5 0.72 -2.13 2.65
N VAL A 6 -0.28 -1.52 3.26
CA VAL A 6 -1.13 -0.53 2.59
C VAL A 6 -0.68 0.87 3.02
N ILE A 7 0.00 1.57 2.13
CA ILE A 7 0.46 2.94 2.38
C ILE A 7 -0.68 3.90 2.07
N GLY A 8 -0.98 4.80 3.00
CA GLY A 8 -2.14 5.66 2.89
C GLY A 8 -3.41 5.00 3.42
N ALA A 9 -3.26 3.97 4.24
CA ALA A 9 -4.39 3.37 4.94
C ALA A 9 -5.06 4.42 5.83
N SER A 10 -6.38 4.37 5.91
CA SER A 10 -7.16 5.39 6.63
C SER A 10 -8.23 4.74 7.48
N ARG A 11 -8.59 5.39 8.58
CA ARG A 11 -9.75 5.02 9.39
C ARG A 11 -11.06 5.40 8.70
N ASP A 12 -11.01 6.36 7.80
CA ASP A 12 -12.19 6.80 7.04
C ASP A 12 -12.59 5.73 6.03
N ARG A 13 -13.71 5.07 6.30
CA ARG A 13 -14.18 3.93 5.53
C ARG A 13 -14.64 4.29 4.11
N SER A 14 -14.82 5.57 3.81
CA SER A 14 -15.16 6.02 2.47
C SER A 14 -13.93 6.15 1.57
N LYS A 15 -12.74 6.19 2.14
CA LYS A 15 -11.50 6.34 1.39
C LYS A 15 -11.00 5.01 0.84
N PHE A 16 -10.37 5.05 -0.33
CA PHE A 16 -9.84 3.86 -0.98
C PHE A 16 -8.76 3.16 -0.14
N GLY A 17 -7.95 3.91 0.59
CA GLY A 17 -6.96 3.32 1.48
C GLY A 17 -7.56 2.44 2.57
N ASN A 18 -8.75 2.79 3.07
CA ASN A 18 -9.48 1.94 4.00
C ASN A 18 -10.14 0.76 3.26
N LYS A 19 -10.79 1.03 2.14
CA LYS A 19 -11.45 -0.02 1.34
C LYS A 19 -10.47 -1.11 0.95
N ALA A 20 -9.23 -0.73 0.60
CA ALA A 20 -8.19 -1.69 0.27
C ALA A 20 -7.83 -2.57 1.46
N VAL A 21 -7.68 -1.98 2.66
CA VAL A 21 -7.42 -2.76 3.88
C VAL A 21 -8.50 -3.82 4.06
N ARG A 22 -9.77 -3.43 3.94
CA ARG A 22 -10.89 -4.37 4.09
C ARG A 22 -10.91 -5.43 3.00
N ALA A 23 -10.62 -5.05 1.76
CA ALA A 23 -10.58 -5.99 0.64
C ALA A 23 -9.51 -7.06 0.85
N PHE A 24 -8.29 -6.64 1.21
CA PHE A 24 -7.21 -7.57 1.47
C PHE A 24 -7.54 -8.49 2.65
N LEU A 25 -8.12 -7.96 3.71
CA LEU A 25 -8.54 -8.77 4.87
C LEU A 25 -9.56 -9.83 4.46
N GLN A 26 -10.55 -9.46 3.65
CA GLN A 26 -11.57 -10.41 3.18
C GLN A 26 -10.98 -11.50 2.30
N LYS A 27 -9.87 -11.23 1.65
CA LYS A 27 -9.17 -12.21 0.80
C LYS A 27 -8.08 -12.99 1.54
N GLY A 28 -8.03 -12.87 2.86
CA GLY A 28 -7.14 -13.67 3.69
C GLY A 28 -5.71 -13.17 3.79
N TYR A 29 -5.44 -11.94 3.38
CA TYR A 29 -4.11 -11.35 3.53
C TYR A 29 -3.82 -10.96 4.97
N THR A 30 -2.55 -11.04 5.35
CA THR A 30 -2.05 -10.35 6.53
C THR A 30 -1.77 -8.91 6.12
N VAL A 31 -2.49 -7.97 6.71
CA VAL A 31 -2.45 -6.55 6.30
C VAL A 31 -1.73 -5.71 7.33
N TYR A 32 -0.79 -4.92 6.86
CA TYR A 32 -0.07 -3.93 7.65
C TYR A 32 -0.46 -2.52 7.19
N PRO A 33 -1.43 -1.87 7.87
CA PRO A 33 -1.77 -0.48 7.53
C PRO A 33 -0.61 0.45 7.85
N VAL A 34 -0.31 1.37 6.95
CA VAL A 34 0.74 2.38 7.15
C VAL A 34 0.12 3.76 7.02
N ASN A 35 0.19 4.52 8.12
CA ASN A 35 -0.33 5.89 8.18
C ASN A 35 0.48 6.65 9.23
N PRO A 36 0.97 7.87 8.94
CA PRO A 36 1.84 8.60 9.86
C PRO A 36 1.16 9.08 11.14
N THR A 37 -0.17 9.16 11.15
CA THR A 37 -0.92 9.73 12.29
C THR A 37 -1.90 8.76 12.94
N GLU A 38 -2.34 7.71 12.24
CA GLU A 38 -3.29 6.74 12.79
C GLU A 38 -2.54 5.66 13.56
N SER A 39 -3.05 5.31 14.75
CA SER A 39 -2.49 4.20 15.53
C SER A 39 -3.16 2.87 15.24
N GLU A 40 -4.35 2.90 14.66
CA GLU A 40 -5.15 1.72 14.37
C GLU A 40 -6.05 1.97 13.16
N VAL A 41 -6.18 0.96 12.29
CA VAL A 41 -7.08 0.98 11.14
C VAL A 41 -7.78 -0.37 11.07
N GLU A 42 -9.10 -0.37 11.09
CA GLU A 42 -9.94 -1.59 11.01
C GLU A 42 -9.52 -2.66 12.03
N GLY A 43 -9.24 -2.23 13.25
CA GLY A 43 -8.86 -3.13 14.33
C GLY A 43 -7.41 -3.61 14.26
N LEU A 44 -6.64 -3.20 13.26
CA LEU A 44 -5.25 -3.58 13.10
C LEU A 44 -4.34 -2.45 13.57
N LYS A 45 -3.20 -2.82 14.15
CA LYS A 45 -2.17 -1.84 14.46
C LYS A 45 -1.74 -1.14 13.16
N ALA A 46 -1.74 0.19 13.15
CA ALA A 46 -1.20 0.97 12.05
C ALA A 46 0.24 1.37 12.37
N TYR A 47 1.09 1.29 11.37
CA TYR A 47 2.50 1.61 11.47
C TYR A 47 2.75 3.00 10.93
N GLU A 48 3.55 3.78 11.63
CA GLU A 48 3.85 5.16 11.23
C GLU A 48 4.63 5.22 9.91
N SER A 49 5.49 4.23 9.69
CA SER A 49 6.34 4.12 8.49
C SER A 49 6.39 2.67 8.02
N ILE A 50 6.60 2.48 6.71
CA ILE A 50 6.86 1.14 6.14
C ILE A 50 8.08 0.50 6.82
N LEU A 51 9.01 1.30 7.34
CA LEU A 51 10.20 0.79 8.03
C LEU A 51 9.87 0.10 9.36
N ASP A 52 8.69 0.38 9.94
CA ASP A 52 8.25 -0.23 11.19
C ASP A 52 7.47 -1.52 10.98
N VAL A 53 7.10 -1.83 9.74
CA VAL A 53 6.35 -3.04 9.40
C VAL A 53 7.23 -4.28 9.65
N PRO A 54 6.68 -5.34 10.30
CA PRO A 54 7.45 -6.56 10.54
C PRO A 54 7.84 -7.25 9.23
N GLY A 55 9.10 -7.59 9.09
CA GLY A 55 9.60 -8.38 7.98
C GLY A 55 9.52 -7.65 6.63
N ARG A 56 9.50 -8.43 5.57
CA ARG A 56 9.42 -7.97 4.19
C ARG A 56 8.04 -8.32 3.63
N PRO A 57 7.14 -7.36 3.47
CA PRO A 57 5.81 -7.66 2.90
C PRO A 57 5.96 -8.13 1.45
N ARG A 58 5.11 -9.06 1.04
CA ARG A 58 5.09 -9.50 -0.36
C ARG A 58 4.66 -8.37 -1.28
N LEU A 59 3.61 -7.65 -0.89
CA LEU A 59 3.07 -6.54 -1.67
C LEU A 59 3.13 -5.24 -0.87
N VAL A 60 3.34 -4.14 -1.57
CA VAL A 60 3.10 -2.80 -1.06
C VAL A 60 2.04 -2.18 -1.97
N SER A 61 0.90 -1.80 -1.39
CA SER A 61 -0.20 -1.17 -2.11
C SER A 61 -0.26 0.30 -1.72
N ALA A 62 0.01 1.21 -2.65
CA ALA A 62 0.14 2.62 -2.37
C ALA A 62 -1.11 3.41 -2.75
N TYR A 63 -1.57 4.25 -1.81
CA TYR A 63 -2.71 5.15 -1.95
C TYR A 63 -2.36 6.58 -1.53
N VAL A 64 -1.18 7.03 -1.92
CA VAL A 64 -0.72 8.41 -1.66
C VAL A 64 -0.41 9.10 -2.98
N ARG A 65 -0.39 10.43 -2.97
CA ARG A 65 -0.07 11.20 -4.17
C ARG A 65 1.36 10.92 -4.64
N PRO A 66 1.62 11.08 -5.95
CA PRO A 66 2.94 10.79 -6.51
C PRO A 66 4.08 11.54 -5.80
N GLU A 67 3.91 12.82 -5.47
CA GLU A 67 4.94 13.64 -4.83
C GLU A 67 5.29 13.09 -3.45
N ARG A 68 4.31 12.57 -2.72
CA ARG A 68 4.55 11.98 -1.42
C ARG A 68 5.18 10.61 -1.57
N LEU A 69 4.72 9.83 -2.54
CA LEU A 69 5.27 8.50 -2.79
C LEU A 69 6.75 8.57 -3.13
N LEU A 70 7.16 9.56 -3.93
CA LEU A 70 8.58 9.75 -4.25
C LEU A 70 9.45 9.81 -3.00
N LYS A 71 8.98 10.48 -1.94
CA LYS A 71 9.72 10.58 -0.68
C LYS A 71 9.75 9.25 0.08
N LEU A 72 8.78 8.39 -0.14
CA LEU A 72 8.66 7.11 0.55
C LEU A 72 9.38 5.96 -0.17
N LEU A 73 9.65 6.10 -1.46
CA LEU A 73 10.25 5.03 -2.26
C LEU A 73 11.55 4.48 -1.68
N PRO A 74 12.49 5.32 -1.19
CA PRO A 74 13.70 4.79 -0.56
C PRO A 74 13.41 3.89 0.65
N HIS A 75 12.41 4.24 1.45
CA HIS A 75 12.00 3.42 2.60
C HIS A 75 11.36 2.11 2.16
N ILE A 76 10.54 2.16 1.11
CA ILE A 76 9.93 0.95 0.55
C ILE A 76 11.01 0.02 0.02
N ALA A 77 11.99 0.56 -0.69
CA ALA A 77 13.11 -0.22 -1.20
C ALA A 77 13.95 -0.81 -0.08
N ALA A 78 14.17 -0.06 1.01
CA ALA A 78 14.93 -0.54 2.16
C ALA A 78 14.23 -1.71 2.86
N ARG A 79 12.91 -1.65 3.00
CA ARG A 79 12.12 -2.74 3.57
C ARG A 79 12.04 -3.92 2.58
N GLY A 80 11.84 -3.62 1.31
CA GLY A 80 11.70 -4.58 0.24
C GLY A 80 10.29 -5.14 0.10
N CYS A 81 9.96 -5.53 -1.11
CA CYS A 81 8.69 -6.19 -1.44
C CYS A 81 8.84 -6.88 -2.79
N ASP A 82 7.92 -7.81 -3.09
CA ASP A 82 7.93 -8.47 -4.40
C ASP A 82 7.39 -7.55 -5.48
N GLU A 83 6.31 -6.82 -5.17
CA GLU A 83 5.71 -5.87 -6.10
C GLU A 83 5.23 -4.62 -5.36
N LEU A 84 5.34 -3.48 -6.04
CA LEU A 84 4.78 -2.21 -5.58
C LEU A 84 3.56 -1.91 -6.46
N TRP A 85 2.38 -1.98 -5.89
CA TRP A 85 1.13 -1.72 -6.60
C TRP A 85 0.78 -0.25 -6.50
N LEU A 86 0.78 0.41 -7.66
CA LEU A 86 0.47 1.83 -7.81
C LEU A 86 -0.98 1.97 -8.21
N ASN A 87 -1.82 2.29 -7.24
CA ASN A 87 -3.26 2.45 -7.47
C ASN A 87 -3.56 3.72 -8.28
N PRO A 88 -4.77 3.86 -8.88
CA PRO A 88 -5.09 5.05 -9.67
C PRO A 88 -4.80 6.35 -8.91
N GLY A 89 -4.11 7.26 -9.56
CA GLY A 89 -3.74 8.56 -8.98
C GLY A 89 -2.41 8.56 -8.20
N THR A 90 -1.71 7.44 -8.15
CA THR A 90 -0.44 7.30 -7.41
C THR A 90 0.78 7.33 -8.31
N ALA A 91 0.64 6.85 -9.54
CA ALA A 91 1.75 6.76 -10.48
C ALA A 91 2.04 8.10 -11.17
N SER A 92 3.30 8.29 -11.49
CA SER A 92 3.77 9.36 -12.38
C SER A 92 5.03 8.86 -13.06
N THR A 93 5.48 9.57 -14.10
CA THR A 93 6.73 9.22 -14.78
C THR A 93 7.89 9.18 -13.80
N ASP A 94 7.96 10.16 -12.89
CA ASP A 94 9.03 10.23 -11.89
C ASP A 94 8.95 9.06 -10.89
N VAL A 95 7.75 8.71 -10.44
CA VAL A 95 7.55 7.58 -9.54
C VAL A 95 8.02 6.28 -10.19
N LEU A 96 7.60 6.03 -11.43
CA LEU A 96 7.98 4.81 -12.16
C LEU A 96 9.48 4.73 -12.33
N ARG A 97 10.11 5.83 -12.75
CA ARG A 97 11.56 5.88 -12.97
C ARG A 97 12.32 5.62 -11.67
N GLU A 98 11.96 6.33 -10.61
CA GLU A 98 12.65 6.21 -9.33
C GLU A 98 12.47 4.82 -8.73
N ALA A 99 11.26 4.26 -8.81
CA ALA A 99 10.98 2.92 -8.32
C ALA A 99 11.85 1.89 -9.02
N GLU A 100 11.96 1.98 -10.35
CA GLU A 100 12.80 1.08 -11.12
C GLU A 100 14.28 1.24 -10.79
N GLN A 101 14.75 2.47 -10.60
CA GLN A 101 16.14 2.73 -10.22
C GLN A 101 16.48 2.13 -8.85
N LEU A 102 15.51 2.08 -7.95
CA LEU A 102 15.67 1.47 -6.62
C LEU A 102 15.52 -0.04 -6.63
N GLY A 103 15.29 -0.64 -7.80
CA GLY A 103 15.13 -2.08 -7.92
C GLY A 103 13.76 -2.59 -7.53
N LEU A 104 12.78 -1.72 -7.38
CA LEU A 104 11.40 -2.10 -7.11
C LEU A 104 10.71 -2.51 -8.42
N LYS A 105 9.63 -3.26 -8.27
CA LYS A 105 8.81 -3.68 -9.41
C LYS A 105 7.46 -2.97 -9.34
N PRO A 106 7.32 -1.79 -9.96
CA PRO A 106 6.07 -1.05 -9.94
C PRO A 106 5.06 -1.66 -10.91
N VAL A 107 3.83 -1.81 -10.46
CA VAL A 107 2.71 -2.30 -11.27
C VAL A 107 1.54 -1.34 -11.10
N GLU A 108 1.06 -0.75 -12.19
CA GLU A 108 -0.10 0.14 -12.16
C GLU A 108 -1.37 -0.68 -12.24
N LEU A 109 -2.19 -0.61 -11.19
CA LEU A 109 -3.46 -1.34 -11.16
C LEU A 109 -4.34 -0.81 -10.02
N CYS A 110 -5.57 -1.28 -9.97
CA CYS A 110 -6.43 -1.08 -8.79
C CYS A 110 -6.34 -2.34 -7.93
N SER A 111 -5.78 -2.21 -6.73
CA SER A 111 -5.58 -3.36 -5.83
C SER A 111 -6.88 -4.08 -5.51
N ILE A 112 -7.97 -3.32 -5.28
CA ILE A 112 -9.26 -3.88 -4.92
C ILE A 112 -9.78 -4.78 -6.04
N LEU A 113 -9.71 -4.30 -7.29
CA LEU A 113 -10.12 -5.10 -8.44
C LEU A 113 -9.18 -6.29 -8.64
N ALA A 114 -7.88 -6.09 -8.42
CA ALA A 114 -6.88 -7.14 -8.60
C ALA A 114 -7.10 -8.33 -7.66
N VAL A 115 -7.62 -8.09 -6.45
CA VAL A 115 -7.94 -9.18 -5.51
C VAL A 115 -9.36 -9.71 -5.68
N GLY A 116 -10.08 -9.28 -6.72
CA GLY A 116 -11.39 -9.84 -7.07
C GLY A 116 -12.56 -9.19 -6.36
N MET A 117 -12.43 -7.95 -5.91
CA MET A 117 -13.51 -7.20 -5.27
C MET A 117 -13.82 -5.93 -6.04
N SER A 118 -14.96 -5.34 -5.76
CA SER A 118 -15.35 -4.03 -6.31
C SER A 118 -15.36 -3.00 -5.19
N PRO A 119 -14.85 -1.78 -5.43
CA PRO A 119 -14.95 -0.71 -4.45
C PRO A 119 -16.37 -0.42 -4.00
N ALA A 120 -17.36 -0.68 -4.85
CA ALA A 120 -18.78 -0.48 -4.52
C ALA A 120 -19.29 -1.47 -3.47
N GLU A 121 -18.61 -2.60 -3.27
CA GLU A 121 -18.96 -3.59 -2.26
C GLU A 121 -18.45 -3.24 -0.86
N LEU A 122 -17.63 -2.20 -0.78
CA LEU A 122 -16.87 -1.87 0.43
C LEU A 122 -17.31 -0.51 1.09
#